data_0a69529fc56d2a0f4fc2465593fdaadb
#
_entry.id   0a69529fc56d2a0f4fc2465593fdaadb
#
_cell.length_a   1.000
_cell.length_b   1.000
_cell.length_c   1.000
_cell.angle_alpha   90.00
_cell.angle_beta   90.00
_cell.angle_gamma   90.00
#
_symmetry.space_group_name_H-M   'P 1'
#
loop_
_entity.id
_entity.type
_entity.pdbx_description
1 polymer ?
#
loop_
_entity_poly.entity_id
_entity_poly.type
_entity_poly.pdbx_seq_one_letter_code
_entity_poly.pdbx_strand_id
1 'polypeptide(L)'
;GFVLLMIFNFDKALYGFGNIIFTGLRSPDRFAKVLYTAAPLLMTGLSVGFAFKTGLFNIGASGQYTVGAVLSLVGAIMWQLPWYACILLGMAGGAVWGAIPGICKALFNVNEVITSIMFNWIGLFAANLFLYNSPQMLANAWGAINKDRTAALSAANPGAILPKMGMDQAMGSNYMNIAIFIAIIAAFIMWYVLQKTTFGYELKACGYNRNASRYAGINDKRNIVLSMVIAGALSGIGGALYYLSGTGQFTMGKMLLTMGFNGIPIALLAASHPLGTILSSLFIGYIQVGGEALQPEFAKEIIDIIIAAIIYLSAFSLLMRELILRARLSRENKAAAIIEETPGTPESSEE
;
A
#
# COMPACT_ATOMS: atom_id res chain seq x y z
N GLY A 1 9.43 -0.32 -18.92
CA GLY A 1 10.54 -1.10 -18.33
C GLY A 1 11.66 -1.33 -19.33
N PHE A 2 11.40 -2.06 -20.44
CA PHE A 2 12.44 -2.43 -21.42
C PHE A 2 13.20 -1.22 -21.98
N VAL A 3 12.51 -0.15 -22.39
CA VAL A 3 13.16 1.07 -22.91
C VAL A 3 14.09 1.71 -21.86
N LEU A 4 13.70 1.72 -20.59
CA LEU A 4 14.55 2.23 -19.52
C LEU A 4 15.81 1.37 -19.35
N LEU A 5 15.67 0.05 -19.38
CA LEU A 5 16.83 -0.86 -19.31
C LEU A 5 17.79 -0.64 -20.49
N MET A 6 17.27 -0.38 -21.70
CA MET A 6 18.09 -0.06 -22.89
C MET A 6 18.89 1.24 -22.72
N ILE A 7 18.31 2.26 -22.06
CA ILE A 7 18.99 3.53 -21.80
C ILE A 7 20.17 3.34 -20.83
N PHE A 8 20.01 2.52 -19.81
CA PHE A 8 21.04 2.31 -18.80
C PHE A 8 22.11 1.28 -19.21
N ASN A 9 21.71 0.21 -19.90
CA ASN A 9 22.65 -0.82 -20.39
C ASN A 9 22.01 -1.56 -21.57
N PHE A 10 22.39 -1.18 -22.78
CA PHE A 10 21.82 -1.71 -24.02
C PHE A 10 22.07 -3.23 -24.17
N ASP A 11 23.31 -3.66 -23.91
CA ASP A 11 23.72 -5.06 -24.12
C ASP A 11 23.01 -6.04 -23.19
N LYS A 12 22.66 -5.58 -21.98
CA LYS A 12 22.00 -6.41 -20.96
C LYS A 12 20.50 -6.16 -20.83
N ALA A 13 19.94 -5.24 -21.61
CA ALA A 13 18.52 -4.85 -21.50
C ALA A 13 17.56 -6.01 -21.74
N LEU A 14 17.82 -6.83 -22.75
CA LEU A 14 16.99 -8.00 -23.08
C LEU A 14 17.06 -9.06 -21.97
N TYR A 15 18.25 -9.32 -21.46
CA TYR A 15 18.49 -10.22 -20.32
C TYR A 15 17.77 -9.69 -19.06
N GLY A 16 17.93 -8.39 -18.78
CA GLY A 16 17.29 -7.74 -17.64
C GLY A 16 15.76 -7.82 -17.71
N PHE A 17 15.19 -7.53 -18.87
CA PHE A 17 13.74 -7.60 -19.08
C PHE A 17 13.20 -9.03 -18.94
N GLY A 18 13.90 -10.01 -19.52
CA GLY A 18 13.57 -11.42 -19.34
C GLY A 18 13.59 -11.85 -17.88
N ASN A 19 14.60 -11.43 -17.11
CA ASN A 19 14.67 -11.75 -15.68
C ASN A 19 13.52 -11.10 -14.89
N ILE A 20 13.15 -9.85 -15.14
CA ILE A 20 11.99 -9.22 -14.48
C ILE A 20 10.73 -10.05 -14.72
N ILE A 21 10.52 -10.55 -15.95
CA ILE A 21 9.31 -11.29 -16.30
C ILE A 21 9.32 -12.72 -15.78
N PHE A 22 10.46 -13.41 -15.78
CA PHE A 22 10.48 -14.85 -15.49
C PHE A 22 10.99 -15.22 -14.10
N THR A 23 11.74 -14.34 -13.40
CA THR A 23 12.38 -14.69 -12.12
C THR A 23 11.37 -15.07 -11.04
N GLY A 24 10.27 -14.35 -10.93
CA GLY A 24 9.26 -14.59 -9.89
C GLY A 24 8.58 -15.97 -10.00
N LEU A 25 8.55 -16.57 -11.20
CA LEU A 25 7.96 -17.89 -11.46
C LEU A 25 8.99 -18.99 -11.68
N ARG A 26 10.28 -18.65 -11.68
CA ARG A 26 11.35 -19.59 -12.01
C ARG A 26 11.56 -20.68 -10.96
N SER A 27 11.24 -20.40 -9.71
CA SER A 27 11.33 -21.36 -8.61
C SER A 27 10.27 -21.10 -7.55
N PRO A 28 9.82 -22.13 -6.80
CA PRO A 28 8.87 -21.94 -5.70
C PRO A 28 9.37 -20.96 -4.63
N ASP A 29 10.68 -20.93 -4.33
CA ASP A 29 11.28 -19.96 -3.41
C ASP A 29 11.11 -18.51 -3.88
N ARG A 30 11.32 -18.23 -5.17
CA ARG A 30 11.12 -16.90 -5.74
C ARG A 30 9.65 -16.47 -5.69
N PHE A 31 8.75 -17.40 -5.98
CA PHE A 31 7.32 -17.14 -5.86
C PHE A 31 6.90 -16.88 -4.40
N ALA A 32 7.42 -17.64 -3.44
CA ALA A 32 7.21 -17.38 -2.02
C ALA A 32 7.70 -15.98 -1.61
N LYS A 33 8.84 -15.53 -2.14
CA LYS A 33 9.36 -14.18 -1.93
C LYS A 33 8.43 -13.10 -2.52
N VAL A 34 7.80 -13.36 -3.67
CA VAL A 34 6.79 -12.45 -4.25
C VAL A 34 5.59 -12.32 -3.29
N LEU A 35 5.06 -13.42 -2.75
CA LEU A 35 3.96 -13.39 -1.80
C LEU A 35 4.34 -12.66 -0.50
N TYR A 36 5.55 -12.91 0.00
CA TYR A 36 6.11 -12.21 1.15
C TYR A 36 6.16 -10.69 0.96
N THR A 37 6.67 -10.24 -0.18
CA THR A 37 6.77 -8.81 -0.51
C THR A 37 5.39 -8.20 -0.76
N ALA A 38 4.47 -8.95 -1.38
CA ALA A 38 3.13 -8.50 -1.70
C ALA A 38 2.26 -8.27 -0.46
N ALA A 39 2.43 -9.02 0.63
CA ALA A 39 1.59 -8.93 1.83
C ALA A 39 1.62 -7.52 2.49
N PRO A 40 2.77 -6.94 2.85
CA PRO A 40 2.82 -5.58 3.39
C PRO A 40 2.42 -4.52 2.37
N LEU A 41 2.73 -4.73 1.08
CA LEU A 41 2.32 -3.86 0.00
C LEU A 41 0.81 -3.84 -0.19
N LEU A 42 0.14 -4.98 -0.06
CA LEU A 42 -1.32 -5.08 -0.07
C LEU A 42 -1.93 -4.28 1.07
N MET A 43 -1.40 -4.40 2.27
CA MET A 43 -1.92 -3.69 3.45
C MET A 43 -1.76 -2.18 3.33
N THR A 44 -0.61 -1.69 2.86
CA THR A 44 -0.40 -0.25 2.62
C THR A 44 -1.23 0.25 1.43
N GLY A 45 -1.39 -0.56 0.39
CA GLY A 45 -2.29 -0.27 -0.74
C GLY A 45 -3.76 -0.16 -0.32
N LEU A 46 -4.23 -1.06 0.57
CA LEU A 46 -5.56 -0.98 1.17
C LEU A 46 -5.72 0.27 2.04
N SER A 47 -4.71 0.62 2.83
CA SER A 47 -4.69 1.83 3.66
C SER A 47 -4.93 3.08 2.82
N VAL A 48 -4.12 3.27 1.78
CA VAL A 48 -4.22 4.44 0.91
C VAL A 48 -5.50 4.40 0.07
N GLY A 49 -5.86 3.23 -0.50
CA GLY A 49 -7.05 3.05 -1.31
C GLY A 49 -8.34 3.27 -0.53
N PHE A 50 -8.38 2.87 0.74
CA PHE A 50 -9.50 3.13 1.64
C PHE A 50 -9.66 4.63 1.88
N ALA A 51 -8.58 5.35 2.21
CA ALA A 51 -8.60 6.80 2.40
C ALA A 51 -9.08 7.53 1.12
N PHE A 52 -8.62 7.14 -0.07
CA PHE A 52 -9.07 7.71 -1.34
C PHE A 52 -10.58 7.54 -1.57
N LYS A 53 -11.15 6.37 -1.25
CA LYS A 53 -12.60 6.13 -1.37
C LYS A 53 -13.42 6.99 -0.41
N THR A 54 -12.81 7.51 0.63
CA THR A 54 -13.43 8.39 1.62
C THR A 54 -13.09 9.87 1.40
N GLY A 55 -12.50 10.21 0.26
CA GLY A 55 -12.15 11.58 -0.14
C GLY A 55 -10.94 12.17 0.58
N LEU A 56 -10.10 11.33 1.20
CA LEU A 56 -8.89 11.74 1.91
C LEU A 56 -7.63 11.18 1.25
N PHE A 57 -6.54 11.92 1.33
CA PHE A 57 -5.27 11.48 0.79
C PHE A 57 -4.31 11.07 1.91
N ASN A 58 -4.19 9.75 2.18
CA ASN A 58 -3.30 9.23 3.20
C ASN A 58 -1.85 9.08 2.71
N ILE A 59 -1.12 10.19 2.64
CA ILE A 59 0.35 10.18 2.45
C ILE A 59 1.08 9.70 3.71
N GLY A 60 0.41 9.70 4.88
CA GLY A 60 0.96 9.31 6.17
C GLY A 60 1.22 7.81 6.34
N ALA A 61 0.93 7.00 5.33
CA ALA A 61 1.06 5.55 5.40
C ALA A 61 2.47 5.08 5.81
N SER A 62 3.54 5.81 5.43
CA SER A 62 4.91 5.45 5.82
C SER A 62 5.16 5.63 7.31
N GLY A 63 4.71 6.72 7.92
CA GLY A 63 4.82 6.93 9.37
C GLY A 63 3.96 5.97 10.17
N GLN A 64 2.72 5.72 9.71
CA GLN A 64 1.80 4.74 10.30
C GLN A 64 2.37 3.33 10.24
N TYR A 65 2.98 2.95 9.12
CA TYR A 65 3.70 1.70 8.93
C TYR A 65 4.88 1.58 9.90
N THR A 66 5.70 2.63 10.02
CA THR A 66 6.88 2.67 10.89
C THR A 66 6.49 2.53 12.36
N VAL A 67 5.53 3.31 12.84
CA VAL A 67 5.06 3.25 14.23
C VAL A 67 4.40 1.91 14.53
N GLY A 68 3.58 1.39 13.60
CA GLY A 68 2.98 0.07 13.74
C GLY A 68 4.03 -1.06 13.80
N ALA A 69 5.03 -1.00 12.93
CA ALA A 69 6.15 -1.94 12.93
C ALA A 69 6.92 -1.93 14.26
N VAL A 70 7.28 -0.73 14.75
CA VAL A 70 8.03 -0.61 16.02
C VAL A 70 7.20 -1.10 17.20
N LEU A 71 5.91 -0.74 17.30
CA LEU A 71 5.05 -1.23 18.38
C LEU A 71 4.83 -2.75 18.33
N SER A 72 4.72 -3.34 17.15
CA SER A 72 4.67 -4.80 17.01
C SER A 72 5.95 -5.47 17.49
N LEU A 73 7.13 -4.87 17.18
CA LEU A 73 8.42 -5.35 17.66
C LEU A 73 8.63 -5.14 19.16
N VAL A 74 8.09 -4.07 19.74
CA VAL A 74 8.05 -3.89 21.21
C VAL A 74 7.29 -5.04 21.86
N GLY A 75 6.10 -5.36 21.36
CA GLY A 75 5.32 -6.51 21.83
C GLY A 75 6.08 -7.83 21.71
N ALA A 76 6.79 -8.03 20.60
CA ALA A 76 7.54 -9.25 20.34
C ALA A 76 8.80 -9.38 21.21
N ILE A 77 9.61 -8.33 21.31
CA ILE A 77 10.95 -8.39 21.93
C ILE A 77 10.90 -8.06 23.42
N MET A 78 10.20 -6.98 23.81
CA MET A 78 10.17 -6.53 25.22
C MET A 78 9.12 -7.27 26.04
N TRP A 79 7.92 -7.46 25.47
CA TRP A 79 6.80 -8.07 26.20
C TRP A 79 6.63 -9.57 25.92
N GLN A 80 7.47 -10.13 25.05
CA GLN A 80 7.47 -11.57 24.71
C GLN A 80 6.08 -12.11 24.32
N LEU A 81 5.29 -11.29 23.63
CA LEU A 81 3.93 -11.61 23.23
C LEU A 81 3.91 -12.53 22.01
N PRO A 82 2.85 -13.32 21.82
CA PRO A 82 2.65 -14.13 20.63
C PRO A 82 2.33 -13.25 19.41
N TRP A 83 2.57 -13.80 18.21
CA TRP A 83 2.46 -13.09 16.92
C TRP A 83 1.14 -12.34 16.71
N TYR A 84 0.00 -12.93 17.11
CA TYR A 84 -1.31 -12.29 16.94
C TYR A 84 -1.48 -11.04 17.82
N ALA A 85 -0.95 -11.06 19.05
CA ALA A 85 -0.97 -9.90 19.93
C ALA A 85 -0.04 -8.80 19.39
N CYS A 86 1.10 -9.16 18.81
CA CYS A 86 2.00 -8.22 18.16
C CYS A 86 1.38 -7.55 16.93
N ILE A 87 0.57 -8.28 16.13
CA ILE A 87 -0.19 -7.68 15.01
C ILE A 87 -1.22 -6.67 15.54
N LEU A 88 -1.94 -6.99 16.62
CA LEU A 88 -2.91 -6.07 17.22
C LEU A 88 -2.23 -4.79 17.75
N LEU A 89 -1.04 -4.91 18.32
CA LEU A 89 -0.23 -3.75 18.74
C LEU A 89 0.20 -2.91 17.53
N GLY A 90 0.64 -3.55 16.45
CA GLY A 90 0.98 -2.86 15.21
C GLY A 90 -0.23 -2.13 14.59
N MET A 91 -1.39 -2.78 14.60
CA MET A 91 -2.66 -2.19 14.20
C MET A 91 -3.02 -0.96 15.05
N ALA A 92 -2.94 -1.09 16.37
CA ALA A 92 -3.24 0.00 17.31
C ALA A 92 -2.27 1.18 17.13
N GLY A 93 -0.97 0.90 16.97
CA GLY A 93 0.05 1.92 16.71
C GLY A 93 -0.20 2.70 15.44
N GLY A 94 -0.48 2.00 14.35
CA GLY A 94 -0.83 2.64 13.08
C GLY A 94 -2.13 3.42 13.17
N ALA A 95 -3.16 2.88 13.87
CA ALA A 95 -4.45 3.55 14.09
C ALA A 95 -4.31 4.87 14.85
N VAL A 96 -3.60 4.86 15.98
CA VAL A 96 -3.34 6.07 16.80
C VAL A 96 -2.55 7.09 15.98
N TRP A 97 -1.51 6.64 15.25
CA TRP A 97 -0.73 7.56 14.42
C TRP A 97 -1.53 8.14 13.26
N GLY A 98 -2.43 7.36 12.65
CA GLY A 98 -3.35 7.82 11.62
C GLY A 98 -4.47 8.74 12.15
N ALA A 99 -4.85 8.59 13.43
CA ALA A 99 -5.85 9.45 14.05
C ALA A 99 -5.42 10.92 14.07
N ILE A 100 -4.12 11.21 14.25
CA ILE A 100 -3.61 12.58 14.42
C ILE A 100 -3.91 13.46 13.19
N PRO A 101 -3.50 13.11 11.94
CA PRO A 101 -3.87 13.91 10.78
C PRO A 101 -5.39 13.93 10.54
N GLY A 102 -6.10 12.85 10.89
CA GLY A 102 -7.57 12.80 10.83
C GLY A 102 -8.23 13.82 11.76
N ILE A 103 -7.78 13.93 13.00
CA ILE A 103 -8.26 14.90 13.99
C ILE A 103 -7.93 16.34 13.55
N CYS A 104 -6.69 16.58 13.10
CA CYS A 104 -6.27 17.87 12.58
C CYS A 104 -7.17 18.34 11.42
N LYS A 105 -7.51 17.43 10.51
CA LYS A 105 -8.43 17.73 9.40
C LYS A 105 -9.86 17.98 9.88
N ALA A 106 -10.39 17.13 10.77
CA ALA A 106 -11.78 17.18 11.18
C ALA A 106 -12.11 18.38 12.09
N LEU A 107 -11.20 18.75 13.00
CA LEU A 107 -11.43 19.81 14.00
C LEU A 107 -10.87 21.16 13.57
N PHE A 108 -9.65 21.18 13.00
CA PHE A 108 -8.94 22.41 12.66
C PHE A 108 -8.95 22.74 11.17
N ASN A 109 -9.54 21.85 10.35
CA ASN A 109 -9.56 21.96 8.89
C ASN A 109 -8.16 22.12 8.25
N VAL A 110 -7.13 21.58 8.92
CA VAL A 110 -5.76 21.56 8.41
C VAL A 110 -5.69 20.57 7.24
N ASN A 111 -4.83 20.85 6.26
CA ASN A 111 -4.63 19.94 5.13
C ASN A 111 -4.00 18.62 5.62
N GLU A 112 -4.70 17.51 5.37
CA GLU A 112 -4.28 16.16 5.77
C GLU A 112 -2.95 15.72 5.15
N VAL A 113 -2.65 16.21 3.95
CA VAL A 113 -1.41 15.89 3.22
C VAL A 113 -0.20 16.47 3.96
N ILE A 114 -0.27 17.76 4.30
CA ILE A 114 0.82 18.46 5.02
C ILE A 114 1.04 17.82 6.39
N THR A 115 -0.04 17.62 7.15
CA THR A 115 0.03 16.98 8.46
C THR A 115 0.62 15.57 8.35
N SER A 116 0.18 14.78 7.40
CA SER A 116 0.67 13.42 7.19
C SER A 116 2.15 13.37 6.83
N ILE A 117 2.64 14.28 5.97
CA ILE A 117 4.06 14.36 5.63
C ILE A 117 4.90 14.67 6.87
N MET A 118 4.47 15.64 7.68
CA MET A 118 5.16 15.97 8.94
C MET A 118 5.19 14.79 9.90
N PHE A 119 4.06 14.10 10.06
CA PHE A 119 3.97 12.93 10.95
C PHE A 119 4.71 11.69 10.43
N ASN A 120 5.02 11.58 9.15
CA ASN A 120 5.95 10.57 8.65
C ASN A 120 7.35 10.74 9.23
N TRP A 121 7.88 11.97 9.22
CA TRP A 121 9.21 12.27 9.77
C TRP A 121 9.23 12.19 11.29
N ILE A 122 8.21 12.72 11.96
CA ILE A 122 8.07 12.60 13.41
C ILE A 122 8.02 11.12 13.81
N GLY A 123 7.27 10.29 13.10
CA GLY A 123 7.18 8.86 13.35
C GLY A 123 8.51 8.13 13.18
N LEU A 124 9.26 8.44 12.12
CA LEU A 124 10.59 7.87 11.89
C LEU A 124 11.57 8.26 13.00
N PHE A 125 11.67 9.55 13.33
CA PHE A 125 12.62 10.01 14.34
C PHE A 125 12.20 9.58 15.75
N ALA A 126 10.91 9.55 16.07
CA ALA A 126 10.42 9.01 17.34
C ALA A 126 10.72 7.51 17.47
N ALA A 127 10.56 6.73 16.41
CA ALA A 127 10.93 5.32 16.37
C ALA A 127 12.44 5.11 16.60
N ASN A 128 13.27 5.89 15.89
CA ASN A 128 14.72 5.83 16.06
C ASN A 128 15.16 6.23 17.48
N LEU A 129 14.59 7.31 18.03
CA LEU A 129 14.89 7.76 19.38
C LEU A 129 14.48 6.72 20.44
N PHE A 130 13.31 6.11 20.25
CA PHE A 130 12.83 5.04 21.13
C PHE A 130 13.79 3.83 21.10
N LEU A 131 14.19 3.38 19.92
CA LEU A 131 15.12 2.25 19.76
C LEU A 131 16.50 2.58 20.35
N TYR A 132 17.00 3.79 20.13
CA TYR A 132 18.27 4.25 20.70
C TYR A 132 18.27 4.20 22.24
N ASN A 133 17.15 4.57 22.86
CA ASN A 133 16.97 4.54 24.32
C ASN A 133 16.54 3.16 24.86
N SER A 134 16.37 2.15 23.99
CA SER A 134 15.93 0.79 24.36
C SER A 134 16.94 -0.26 23.89
N PRO A 135 18.15 -0.33 24.53
CA PRO A 135 19.22 -1.23 24.08
C PRO A 135 18.81 -2.71 24.00
N GLN A 136 17.86 -3.14 24.83
CA GLN A 136 17.31 -4.50 24.85
C GLN A 136 16.57 -4.88 23.56
N MET A 137 16.13 -3.91 22.77
CA MET A 137 15.52 -4.14 21.45
C MET A 137 16.55 -4.32 20.34
N LEU A 138 17.79 -3.94 20.59
CA LEU A 138 18.83 -3.94 19.56
C LEU A 138 19.53 -5.31 19.45
N ALA A 139 19.99 -5.62 18.26
CA ALA A 139 20.61 -6.89 17.93
C ALA A 139 21.87 -7.22 18.75
N ASN A 140 22.61 -6.18 19.17
CA ASN A 140 23.79 -6.35 20.01
C ASN A 140 23.49 -6.89 21.41
N ALA A 141 22.32 -6.62 21.97
CA ALA A 141 21.89 -7.20 23.26
C ALA A 141 21.66 -8.73 23.15
N TRP A 142 21.53 -9.23 21.93
CA TRP A 142 21.27 -10.64 21.63
C TRP A 142 22.47 -11.32 20.94
N GLY A 143 23.66 -10.79 21.11
CA GLY A 143 24.92 -11.39 20.63
C GLY A 143 25.29 -11.06 19.19
N ALA A 144 24.56 -10.19 18.48
CA ALA A 144 24.92 -9.74 17.15
C ALA A 144 25.89 -8.53 17.19
N ILE A 145 26.67 -8.34 16.12
CA ILE A 145 27.64 -7.23 16.03
C ILE A 145 26.93 -5.89 15.75
N ASN A 146 25.78 -5.93 15.08
CA ASN A 146 25.06 -4.75 14.62
C ASN A 146 24.35 -4.02 15.78
N LYS A 147 24.59 -2.71 15.91
CA LYS A 147 23.98 -1.83 16.93
C LYS A 147 22.84 -0.95 16.37
N ASP A 148 22.65 -0.98 15.07
CA ASP A 148 21.70 -0.11 14.34
C ASP A 148 20.39 -0.83 13.96
N ARG A 149 20.25 -2.11 14.35
CA ARG A 149 19.10 -2.97 13.98
C ARG A 149 18.45 -3.57 15.21
N THR A 150 17.16 -3.85 15.08
CA THR A 150 16.43 -4.61 16.12
C THR A 150 16.93 -6.05 16.16
N ALA A 151 16.70 -6.71 17.30
CA ALA A 151 16.99 -8.12 17.46
C ALA A 151 16.30 -8.97 16.40
N ALA A 152 16.94 -10.06 15.97
CA ALA A 152 16.30 -11.07 15.16
C ALA A 152 15.25 -11.79 16.02
N LEU A 153 14.01 -11.91 15.53
CA LEU A 153 12.94 -12.55 16.27
C LEU A 153 13.19 -14.04 16.56
N SER A 154 13.96 -14.69 15.69
CA SER A 154 14.41 -16.07 15.90
C SER A 154 15.25 -16.24 17.17
N ALA A 155 15.99 -15.21 17.57
CA ALA A 155 16.79 -15.22 18.80
C ALA A 155 16.00 -14.64 19.99
N ALA A 156 15.20 -13.57 19.78
CA ALA A 156 14.53 -12.85 20.85
C ALA A 156 13.22 -13.52 21.30
N ASN A 157 12.35 -13.84 20.34
CA ASN A 157 11.04 -14.47 20.60
C ASN A 157 10.55 -15.25 19.38
N PRO A 158 10.86 -16.54 19.24
CA PRO A 158 10.36 -17.36 18.15
C PRO A 158 8.82 -17.46 18.09
N GLY A 159 8.12 -17.30 19.23
CA GLY A 159 6.65 -17.34 19.31
C GLY A 159 5.97 -16.10 18.69
N ALA A 160 6.71 -15.02 18.47
CA ALA A 160 6.23 -13.84 17.76
C ALA A 160 6.37 -13.93 16.23
N ILE A 161 7.06 -14.94 15.73
CA ILE A 161 7.20 -15.17 14.29
C ILE A 161 5.87 -15.69 13.74
N LEU A 162 5.46 -15.16 12.58
CA LEU A 162 4.27 -15.61 11.87
C LEU A 162 4.34 -17.11 11.55
N PRO A 163 3.29 -17.90 11.85
CA PRO A 163 3.28 -19.32 11.55
C PRO A 163 3.48 -19.59 10.06
N LYS A 164 4.31 -20.58 9.76
CA LYS A 164 4.57 -21.01 8.39
C LYS A 164 3.66 -22.14 7.92
N MET A 165 3.02 -22.85 8.87
CA MET A 165 2.03 -23.94 8.65
C MET A 165 2.51 -25.01 7.64
N GLY A 166 3.81 -25.30 7.60
CA GLY A 166 4.41 -26.27 6.66
C GLY A 166 4.57 -25.79 5.22
N MET A 167 4.14 -24.57 4.90
CA MET A 167 4.26 -24.00 3.56
C MET A 167 5.72 -23.69 3.19
N ASP A 168 6.58 -23.43 4.16
CA ASP A 168 8.01 -23.24 3.98
C ASP A 168 8.69 -24.52 3.47
N GLN A 169 8.28 -25.70 3.97
CA GLN A 169 8.78 -26.99 3.50
C GLN A 169 8.24 -27.31 2.09
N ALA A 170 6.96 -27.05 1.86
CA ALA A 170 6.33 -27.29 0.54
C ALA A 170 6.95 -26.45 -0.59
N MET A 171 7.37 -25.20 -0.29
CA MET A 171 7.97 -24.30 -1.26
C MET A 171 9.50 -24.22 -1.17
N GLY A 172 10.12 -24.90 -0.20
CA GLY A 172 11.55 -24.83 0.05
C GLY A 172 12.05 -23.42 0.38
N SER A 173 11.22 -22.59 1.03
CA SER A 173 11.47 -21.18 1.22
C SER A 173 11.14 -20.68 2.61
N ASN A 174 12.07 -19.94 3.21
CA ASN A 174 11.85 -19.28 4.49
C ASN A 174 10.92 -18.06 4.42
N TYR A 175 10.57 -17.58 3.22
CA TYR A 175 9.72 -16.40 3.02
C TYR A 175 8.24 -16.72 3.14
N MET A 176 7.82 -17.98 2.95
CA MET A 176 6.40 -18.31 3.00
C MET A 176 5.87 -18.38 4.42
N ASN A 177 4.82 -17.62 4.68
CA ASN A 177 4.11 -17.54 5.96
C ASN A 177 2.66 -17.09 5.75
N ILE A 178 1.86 -17.02 6.82
CA ILE A 178 0.44 -16.67 6.76
C ILE A 178 0.16 -15.19 6.45
N ALA A 179 1.17 -14.31 6.33
CA ALA A 179 0.97 -12.86 6.14
C ALA A 179 0.09 -12.53 4.93
N ILE A 180 0.33 -13.23 3.81
CA ILE A 180 -0.45 -12.97 2.58
C ILE A 180 -1.94 -13.31 2.76
N PHE A 181 -2.28 -14.37 3.49
CA PHE A 181 -3.66 -14.74 3.76
C PHE A 181 -4.35 -13.72 4.67
N ILE A 182 -3.65 -13.24 5.70
CA ILE A 182 -4.14 -12.15 6.58
C ILE A 182 -4.42 -10.89 5.74
N ALA A 183 -3.52 -10.53 4.84
CA ALA A 183 -3.68 -9.36 3.99
C ALA A 183 -4.85 -9.52 2.98
N ILE A 184 -5.03 -10.72 2.41
CA ILE A 184 -6.17 -11.01 1.53
C ILE A 184 -7.49 -10.95 2.32
N ILE A 185 -7.55 -11.52 3.51
CA ILE A 185 -8.74 -11.43 4.39
C ILE A 185 -9.05 -9.98 4.70
N ALA A 186 -8.03 -9.16 5.02
CA ALA A 186 -8.21 -7.73 5.24
C ALA A 186 -8.80 -7.02 4.00
N ALA A 187 -8.37 -7.40 2.77
CA ALA A 187 -8.92 -6.86 1.55
C ALA A 187 -10.41 -7.19 1.38
N PHE A 188 -10.82 -8.42 1.68
CA PHE A 188 -12.22 -8.82 1.67
C PHE A 188 -13.05 -8.09 2.74
N ILE A 189 -12.52 -7.92 3.95
CA ILE A 189 -13.17 -7.14 5.02
C ILE A 189 -13.37 -5.70 4.56
N MET A 190 -12.33 -5.06 4.01
CA MET A 190 -12.44 -3.68 3.53
C MET A 190 -13.40 -3.54 2.35
N TRP A 191 -13.42 -4.52 1.44
CA TRP A 191 -14.42 -4.57 0.37
C TRP A 191 -15.84 -4.66 0.94
N TYR A 192 -16.07 -5.55 1.90
CA TYR A 192 -17.38 -5.71 2.54
C TYR A 192 -17.81 -4.43 3.26
N VAL A 193 -16.91 -3.83 4.06
CA VAL A 193 -17.17 -2.58 4.77
C VAL A 193 -17.57 -1.46 3.80
N LEU A 194 -16.80 -1.24 2.72
CA LEU A 194 -17.07 -0.17 1.78
C LEU A 194 -18.30 -0.40 0.90
N GLN A 195 -18.64 -1.66 0.57
CA GLN A 195 -19.70 -1.95 -0.41
C GLN A 195 -21.03 -2.38 0.22
N LYS A 196 -20.99 -2.96 1.41
CA LYS A 196 -22.13 -3.66 2.00
C LYS A 196 -22.61 -3.07 3.33
N THR A 197 -21.94 -2.03 3.88
CA THR A 197 -22.33 -1.43 5.16
C THR A 197 -22.79 0.01 5.00
N THR A 198 -23.67 0.45 5.91
CA THR A 198 -24.10 1.86 6.04
C THR A 198 -22.93 2.78 6.33
N PHE A 199 -21.98 2.32 7.16
CA PHE A 199 -20.75 3.05 7.45
C PHE A 199 -19.91 3.32 6.20
N GLY A 200 -19.73 2.31 5.33
CA GLY A 200 -19.03 2.48 4.05
C GLY A 200 -19.76 3.43 3.09
N TYR A 201 -21.09 3.45 3.14
CA TYR A 201 -21.89 4.43 2.40
C TYR A 201 -21.64 5.86 2.91
N GLU A 202 -21.70 6.08 4.23
CA GLU A 202 -21.43 7.39 4.84
C GLU A 202 -20.04 7.91 4.50
N LEU A 203 -19.02 7.05 4.57
CA LEU A 203 -17.64 7.39 4.22
C LEU A 203 -17.54 7.87 2.76
N LYS A 204 -18.13 7.14 1.82
CA LYS A 204 -18.14 7.51 0.39
C LYS A 204 -18.93 8.79 0.14
N ALA A 205 -20.08 8.96 0.79
CA ALA A 205 -20.89 10.17 0.70
C ALA A 205 -20.10 11.41 1.15
N CYS A 206 -19.39 11.32 2.29
CA CYS A 206 -18.47 12.36 2.75
C CYS A 206 -17.34 12.65 1.75
N GLY A 207 -16.82 11.60 1.09
CA GLY A 207 -15.77 11.73 0.07
C GLY A 207 -16.24 12.41 -1.21
N TYR A 208 -17.48 12.17 -1.64
CA TYR A 208 -18.04 12.80 -2.83
C TYR A 208 -18.40 14.28 -2.61
N ASN A 209 -19.13 14.57 -1.53
CA ASN A 209 -19.50 15.93 -1.19
C ASN A 209 -19.76 16.07 0.31
N ARG A 210 -18.78 16.67 1.00
CA ARG A 210 -18.81 16.87 2.45
C ARG A 210 -20.02 17.72 2.91
N ASN A 211 -20.37 18.77 2.16
CA ASN A 211 -21.48 19.64 2.53
C ASN A 211 -22.83 18.92 2.35
N ALA A 212 -23.01 18.24 1.21
CA ALA A 212 -24.23 17.47 0.97
C ALA A 212 -24.43 16.36 2.01
N SER A 213 -23.36 15.66 2.43
CA SER A 213 -23.44 14.64 3.46
C SER A 213 -23.90 15.18 4.82
N ARG A 214 -23.49 16.41 5.18
CA ARG A 214 -23.96 17.09 6.39
C ARG A 214 -25.47 17.38 6.34
N TYR A 215 -25.97 17.85 5.20
CA TYR A 215 -27.41 18.07 5.03
C TYR A 215 -28.21 16.77 5.11
N ALA A 216 -27.61 15.65 4.73
CA ALA A 216 -28.20 14.32 4.91
C ALA A 216 -28.06 13.75 6.33
N GLY A 217 -27.57 14.54 7.30
CA GLY A 217 -27.43 14.14 8.70
C GLY A 217 -26.20 13.28 9.02
N ILE A 218 -25.26 13.12 8.08
CA ILE A 218 -24.05 12.34 8.27
C ILE A 218 -23.00 13.16 9.05
N ASN A 219 -22.38 12.56 10.06
CA ASN A 219 -21.32 13.20 10.84
C ASN A 219 -19.97 13.14 10.09
N ASP A 220 -19.71 14.17 9.29
CA ASP A 220 -18.49 14.27 8.47
C ASP A 220 -17.20 14.25 9.29
N LYS A 221 -17.17 14.91 10.47
CA LYS A 221 -15.98 14.96 11.32
C LYS A 221 -15.59 13.57 11.84
N ARG A 222 -16.59 12.82 12.35
CA ARG A 222 -16.39 11.44 12.79
C ARG A 222 -15.88 10.55 11.66
N ASN A 223 -16.45 10.68 10.48
CA ASN A 223 -16.12 9.85 9.32
C ASN A 223 -14.71 10.15 8.79
N ILE A 224 -14.27 11.42 8.80
CA ILE A 224 -12.90 11.80 8.47
C ILE A 224 -11.89 11.16 9.45
N VAL A 225 -12.14 11.28 10.76
CA VAL A 225 -11.22 10.69 11.76
C VAL A 225 -11.19 9.17 11.63
N LEU A 226 -12.35 8.50 11.56
CA LEU A 226 -12.41 7.05 11.44
C LEU A 226 -11.77 6.53 10.15
N SER A 227 -11.91 7.26 9.05
CA SER A 227 -11.24 6.91 7.80
C SER A 227 -9.71 6.87 7.96
N MET A 228 -9.12 7.89 8.59
CA MET A 228 -7.68 7.96 8.83
C MET A 228 -7.20 6.95 9.88
N VAL A 229 -8.03 6.67 10.90
CA VAL A 229 -7.76 5.61 11.91
C VAL A 229 -7.69 4.23 11.25
N ILE A 230 -8.69 3.90 10.42
CA ILE A 230 -8.73 2.62 9.70
C ILE A 230 -7.58 2.51 8.71
N ALA A 231 -7.33 3.57 7.95
CA ALA A 231 -6.18 3.61 7.04
C ALA A 231 -4.85 3.40 7.79
N GLY A 232 -4.69 4.08 8.93
CA GLY A 232 -3.52 3.90 9.80
C GLY A 232 -3.40 2.48 10.37
N ALA A 233 -4.51 1.90 10.81
CA ALA A 233 -4.57 0.50 11.28
C ALA A 233 -4.07 -0.49 10.22
N LEU A 234 -4.56 -0.35 8.98
CA LEU A 234 -4.15 -1.19 7.85
C LEU A 234 -2.65 -1.05 7.55
N SER A 235 -2.14 0.19 7.55
CA SER A 235 -0.72 0.45 7.34
C SER A 235 0.14 -0.13 8.47
N GLY A 236 -0.30 0.01 9.72
CA GLY A 236 0.38 -0.57 10.90
C GLY A 236 0.41 -2.10 10.88
N ILE A 237 -0.67 -2.76 10.44
CA ILE A 237 -0.67 -4.21 10.20
C ILE A 237 0.36 -4.57 9.12
N GLY A 238 0.45 -3.79 8.03
CA GLY A 238 1.46 -4.00 6.99
C GLY A 238 2.89 -4.01 7.55
N GLY A 239 3.21 -3.07 8.47
CA GLY A 239 4.47 -3.03 9.18
C GLY A 239 4.69 -4.26 10.07
N ALA A 240 3.68 -4.65 10.83
CA ALA A 240 3.74 -5.85 11.66
C ALA A 240 3.97 -7.11 10.83
N LEU A 241 3.23 -7.33 9.73
CA LEU A 241 3.37 -8.51 8.88
C LEU A 241 4.77 -8.64 8.28
N TYR A 242 5.39 -7.53 7.90
CA TYR A 242 6.74 -7.55 7.35
C TYR A 242 7.79 -7.98 8.38
N TYR A 243 7.80 -7.33 9.55
CA TYR A 243 8.85 -7.59 10.55
C TYR A 243 8.61 -8.85 11.38
N LEU A 244 7.35 -9.24 11.62
CA LEU A 244 7.03 -10.50 12.32
C LEU A 244 7.22 -11.74 11.43
N SER A 245 7.55 -11.60 10.16
CA SER A 245 7.92 -12.74 9.30
C SER A 245 9.20 -13.45 9.76
N GLY A 246 10.01 -12.79 10.59
CA GLY A 246 11.28 -13.32 11.10
C GLY A 246 12.46 -13.18 10.12
N THR A 247 12.23 -12.68 8.90
CA THR A 247 13.28 -12.48 7.88
C THR A 247 13.82 -11.05 7.85
N GLY A 248 13.01 -10.07 8.29
CA GLY A 248 13.38 -8.65 8.32
C GLY A 248 13.73 -8.16 9.72
N GLN A 249 14.68 -7.24 9.81
CA GLN A 249 15.01 -6.49 11.02
C GLN A 249 14.78 -5.01 10.76
N PHE A 250 14.20 -4.29 11.73
CA PHE A 250 14.07 -2.84 11.59
C PHE A 250 15.43 -2.19 11.80
N THR A 251 15.87 -1.41 10.83
CA THR A 251 17.15 -0.68 10.88
C THR A 251 16.90 0.78 11.15
N MET A 252 17.58 1.33 12.16
CA MET A 252 17.57 2.77 12.43
C MET A 252 18.20 3.51 11.25
N GLY A 253 17.49 4.45 10.67
CA GLY A 253 17.94 5.17 9.49
C GLY A 253 17.35 6.58 9.41
N LYS A 254 17.88 7.36 8.47
CA LYS A 254 17.44 8.74 8.20
C LYS A 254 16.45 8.83 7.03
N MET A 255 16.08 7.70 6.43
CA MET A 255 15.17 7.64 5.28
C MET A 255 13.86 6.99 5.68
N LEU A 256 12.76 7.52 5.15
CA LEU A 256 11.43 6.96 5.35
C LEU A 256 11.33 5.59 4.69
N LEU A 257 10.56 4.68 5.30
CA LEU A 257 10.36 3.34 4.77
C LEU A 257 9.54 3.39 3.47
N THR A 258 10.14 2.91 2.39
CA THR A 258 9.55 2.92 1.04
C THR A 258 8.29 2.05 0.95
N MET A 259 8.20 0.97 1.75
CA MET A 259 7.03 0.07 1.79
C MET A 259 5.74 0.80 2.11
N GLY A 260 5.78 1.84 2.97
CA GLY A 260 4.61 2.67 3.27
C GLY A 260 4.17 3.53 2.08
N PHE A 261 5.12 4.11 1.34
CA PHE A 261 4.83 4.92 0.15
C PHE A 261 4.38 4.08 -1.04
N ASN A 262 4.88 2.86 -1.19
CA ASN A 262 4.50 1.95 -2.26
C ASN A 262 3.00 1.55 -2.21
N GLY A 263 2.31 1.83 -1.11
CA GLY A 263 0.86 1.74 -1.04
C GLY A 263 0.12 2.70 -1.98
N ILE A 264 0.68 3.89 -2.23
CA ILE A 264 0.05 4.91 -3.10
C ILE A 264 -0.11 4.39 -4.53
N PRO A 265 0.96 3.97 -5.21
CA PRO A 265 0.88 3.39 -6.54
C PRO A 265 -0.02 2.16 -6.64
N ILE A 266 0.02 1.29 -5.64
CA ILE A 266 -0.82 0.09 -5.60
C ILE A 266 -2.30 0.46 -5.55
N ALA A 267 -2.67 1.44 -4.72
CA ALA A 267 -4.02 1.95 -4.64
C ALA A 267 -4.48 2.59 -5.96
N LEU A 268 -3.62 3.38 -6.61
CA LEU A 268 -3.91 4.01 -7.91
C LEU A 268 -4.07 2.95 -9.02
N LEU A 269 -3.16 1.99 -9.11
CA LEU A 269 -3.24 0.90 -10.10
C LEU A 269 -4.53 0.07 -9.93
N ALA A 270 -4.99 -0.11 -8.69
CA ALA A 270 -6.24 -0.78 -8.34
C ALA A 270 -7.48 0.11 -8.51
N ALA A 271 -7.36 1.37 -8.96
CA ALA A 271 -8.43 2.38 -8.92
C ALA A 271 -9.11 2.46 -7.55
N SER A 272 -8.33 2.30 -6.48
CA SER A 272 -8.76 2.26 -5.08
C SER A 272 -9.83 1.20 -4.79
N HIS A 273 -9.89 0.11 -5.58
CA HIS A 273 -10.80 -1.00 -5.33
C HIS A 273 -10.12 -2.03 -4.42
N PRO A 274 -10.70 -2.39 -3.24
CA PRO A 274 -10.02 -3.25 -2.28
C PRO A 274 -9.60 -4.62 -2.81
N LEU A 275 -10.43 -5.28 -3.64
CA LEU A 275 -10.04 -6.54 -4.27
C LEU A 275 -9.04 -6.35 -5.42
N GLY A 276 -9.08 -5.18 -6.09
CA GLY A 276 -8.10 -4.82 -7.11
C GLY A 276 -6.69 -4.64 -6.52
N THR A 277 -6.59 -4.19 -5.26
CA THR A 277 -5.29 -4.04 -4.58
C THR A 277 -4.55 -5.36 -4.39
N ILE A 278 -5.26 -6.51 -4.35
CA ILE A 278 -4.64 -7.84 -4.31
C ILE A 278 -3.79 -8.07 -5.56
N LEU A 279 -4.39 -7.85 -6.74
CA LEU A 279 -3.68 -8.03 -8.02
C LEU A 279 -2.56 -7.00 -8.19
N SER A 280 -2.81 -5.74 -7.84
CA SER A 280 -1.82 -4.67 -7.95
C SER A 280 -0.61 -4.90 -7.03
N SER A 281 -0.83 -5.37 -5.80
CA SER A 281 0.26 -5.66 -4.86
C SER A 281 1.09 -6.87 -5.29
N LEU A 282 0.45 -7.92 -5.81
CA LEU A 282 1.13 -9.08 -6.38
C LEU A 282 1.97 -8.66 -7.60
N PHE A 283 1.43 -7.83 -8.47
CA PHE A 283 2.12 -7.34 -9.66
C PHE A 283 3.36 -6.48 -9.29
N ILE A 284 3.21 -5.52 -8.38
CA ILE A 284 4.34 -4.69 -7.93
C ILE A 284 5.38 -5.52 -7.16
N GLY A 285 4.94 -6.42 -6.26
CA GLY A 285 5.83 -7.35 -5.56
C GLY A 285 6.59 -8.26 -6.52
N TYR A 286 5.94 -8.71 -7.59
CA TYR A 286 6.56 -9.50 -8.65
C TYR A 286 7.68 -8.74 -9.36
N ILE A 287 7.43 -7.48 -9.74
CA ILE A 287 8.45 -6.62 -10.36
C ILE A 287 9.60 -6.34 -9.40
N GLN A 288 9.34 -6.10 -8.10
CA GLN A 288 10.40 -5.88 -7.11
C GLN A 288 11.31 -7.10 -6.97
N VAL A 289 10.75 -8.30 -6.85
CA VAL A 289 11.54 -9.54 -6.73
C VAL A 289 12.31 -9.84 -8.03
N GLY A 290 11.69 -9.62 -9.19
CA GLY A 290 12.36 -9.72 -10.47
C GLY A 290 13.50 -8.72 -10.60
N GLY A 291 13.29 -7.52 -10.11
CA GLY A 291 14.28 -6.45 -10.10
C GLY A 291 15.46 -6.72 -9.16
N GLU A 292 15.21 -7.22 -7.95
CA GLU A 292 16.30 -7.61 -7.04
C GLU A 292 17.23 -8.67 -7.64
N ALA A 293 16.71 -9.54 -8.50
CA ALA A 293 17.51 -10.56 -9.19
C ALA A 293 18.42 -9.99 -10.28
N LEU A 294 18.28 -8.72 -10.64
CA LEU A 294 19.15 -8.04 -11.59
C LEU A 294 20.44 -7.50 -10.97
N GLN A 295 20.53 -7.48 -9.65
CA GLN A 295 21.76 -7.07 -8.97
C GLN A 295 22.84 -8.15 -9.09
N PRO A 296 24.12 -7.78 -9.27
CA PRO A 296 24.69 -6.42 -9.27
C PRO A 296 24.66 -5.69 -10.63
N GLU A 297 24.14 -6.30 -11.69
CA GLU A 297 24.22 -5.76 -13.06
C GLU A 297 23.45 -4.44 -13.26
N PHE A 298 22.31 -4.31 -12.57
CA PHE A 298 21.53 -3.08 -12.52
C PHE A 298 21.36 -2.63 -11.07
N ALA A 299 21.60 -1.37 -10.83
CA ALA A 299 21.41 -0.76 -9.51
C ALA A 299 19.92 -0.81 -9.11
N LYS A 300 19.65 -0.91 -7.80
CA LYS A 300 18.30 -1.00 -7.25
C LYS A 300 17.43 0.22 -7.67
N GLU A 301 18.05 1.37 -7.77
CA GLU A 301 17.41 2.63 -8.15
C GLU A 301 16.77 2.57 -9.55
N ILE A 302 17.37 1.81 -10.48
CA ILE A 302 16.80 1.62 -11.83
C ILE A 302 15.47 0.87 -11.77
N ILE A 303 15.37 -0.08 -10.85
CA ILE A 303 14.14 -0.85 -10.65
C ILE A 303 13.05 0.04 -10.05
N ASP A 304 13.41 0.87 -9.07
CA ASP A 304 12.50 1.84 -8.49
C ASP A 304 12.01 2.85 -9.54
N ILE A 305 12.87 3.28 -10.47
CA ILE A 305 12.48 4.11 -11.62
C ILE A 305 11.52 3.37 -12.57
N ILE A 306 11.76 2.07 -12.84
CA ILE A 306 10.87 1.26 -13.68
C ILE A 306 9.48 1.15 -13.03
N ILE A 307 9.43 0.89 -11.72
CA ILE A 307 8.18 0.82 -10.97
C ILE A 307 7.47 2.17 -11.01
N ALA A 308 8.18 3.27 -10.75
CA ALA A 308 7.64 4.62 -10.82
C ALA A 308 7.06 4.96 -12.21
N ALA A 309 7.76 4.58 -13.28
CA ALA A 309 7.28 4.78 -14.65
C ALA A 309 6.01 3.96 -14.96
N ILE A 310 5.93 2.71 -14.49
CA ILE A 310 4.73 1.87 -14.64
C ILE A 310 3.54 2.51 -13.94
N ILE A 311 3.74 3.02 -12.73
CA ILE A 311 2.73 3.71 -11.93
C ILE A 311 2.24 4.96 -12.64
N TYR A 312 3.17 5.79 -13.10
CA TYR A 312 2.85 7.03 -13.83
C TYR A 312 2.04 6.75 -15.09
N LEU A 313 2.45 5.78 -15.90
CA LEU A 313 1.72 5.37 -17.10
C LEU A 313 0.35 4.77 -16.77
N SER A 314 0.24 4.04 -15.66
CA SER A 314 -1.06 3.51 -15.18
C SER A 314 -2.02 4.64 -14.80
N ALA A 315 -1.55 5.63 -14.03
CA ALA A 315 -2.34 6.80 -13.68
C ALA A 315 -2.74 7.61 -14.92
N PHE A 316 -1.82 7.77 -15.87
CA PHE A 316 -2.07 8.45 -17.15
C PHE A 316 -3.10 7.70 -18.02
N SER A 317 -3.13 6.37 -17.97
CA SER A 317 -4.10 5.57 -18.73
C SER A 317 -5.54 5.82 -18.28
N LEU A 318 -5.78 6.08 -16.99
CA LEU A 318 -7.10 6.45 -16.47
C LEU A 318 -7.55 7.81 -17.01
N LEU A 319 -6.65 8.79 -17.04
CA LEU A 319 -6.91 10.12 -17.62
C LEU A 319 -7.20 10.03 -19.12
N MET A 320 -6.41 9.25 -19.86
CA MET A 320 -6.64 9.03 -21.30
C MET A 320 -7.98 8.38 -21.59
N ARG A 321 -8.38 7.40 -20.77
CA ARG A 321 -9.70 6.76 -20.89
C ARG A 321 -10.83 7.78 -20.72
N GLU A 322 -10.74 8.67 -19.75
CA GLU A 322 -11.74 9.71 -19.52
C GLU A 322 -11.79 10.71 -20.67
N LEU A 323 -10.64 11.13 -21.18
CA LEU A 323 -10.57 12.03 -22.34
C LEU A 323 -11.16 11.39 -23.59
N ILE A 324 -10.86 10.12 -23.87
CA ILE A 324 -11.43 9.38 -25.01
C ILE A 324 -12.96 9.25 -24.86
N LEU A 325 -13.44 8.96 -23.66
CA LEU A 325 -14.88 8.85 -23.40
C LEU A 325 -15.59 10.20 -23.65
N ARG A 326 -15.04 11.30 -23.13
CA ARG A 326 -15.56 12.66 -23.37
C ARG A 326 -15.54 13.04 -24.85
N ALA A 327 -14.48 12.67 -25.57
CA ALA A 327 -14.37 12.92 -27.01
C ALA A 327 -15.40 12.12 -27.81
N ARG A 328 -15.69 10.87 -27.41
CA ARG A 328 -16.76 10.05 -28.03
C ARG A 328 -18.13 10.66 -27.80
N LEU A 329 -18.48 10.98 -26.55
CA LEU A 329 -19.77 11.61 -26.21
C LEU A 329 -19.96 12.94 -26.94
N SER A 330 -18.91 13.75 -27.07
CA SER A 330 -18.96 15.00 -27.83
C SER A 330 -19.20 14.78 -29.33
N ARG A 331 -18.66 13.69 -29.90
CA ARG A 331 -18.91 13.33 -31.29
C ARG A 331 -20.34 12.80 -31.52
N GLU A 332 -20.83 11.97 -30.60
CA GLU A 332 -22.20 11.45 -30.65
C GLU A 332 -23.23 12.57 -30.53
N ASN A 333 -23.02 13.52 -29.60
CA ASN A 333 -23.89 14.69 -29.45
C ASN A 333 -23.88 15.61 -30.70
N LYS A 334 -22.71 15.80 -31.34
CA LYS A 334 -22.63 16.54 -32.60
C LYS A 334 -23.33 15.83 -33.75
N ALA A 335 -23.21 14.50 -33.83
CA ALA A 335 -23.89 13.72 -34.86
C ALA A 335 -25.43 13.74 -34.66
N ALA A 336 -25.91 13.67 -33.42
CA ALA A 336 -27.31 13.80 -33.10
C ALA A 336 -27.87 15.18 -33.46
N ALA A 337 -27.14 16.27 -33.19
CA ALA A 337 -27.53 17.63 -33.53
C ALA A 337 -27.61 17.84 -35.06
N ILE A 338 -26.71 17.23 -35.83
CA ILE A 338 -26.75 17.32 -37.32
C ILE A 338 -27.98 16.57 -37.90
N ILE A 339 -28.40 15.47 -37.27
CA ILE A 339 -29.59 14.72 -37.67
C ILE A 339 -30.86 15.51 -37.36
N GLU A 340 -30.92 16.24 -36.26
CA GLU A 340 -32.04 17.12 -35.91
C GLU A 340 -32.14 18.38 -36.79
N GLU A 341 -31.00 18.88 -37.30
CA GLU A 341 -30.97 20.04 -38.19
C GLU A 341 -31.25 19.73 -39.66
N THR A 342 -31.35 18.48 -40.08
CA THR A 342 -31.70 18.09 -41.44
C THR A 342 -33.24 18.14 -41.58
N PRO A 343 -33.83 19.17 -42.25
CA PRO A 343 -35.27 19.23 -42.44
C PRO A 343 -35.69 18.04 -43.36
N GLY A 344 -36.67 17.26 -42.87
CA GLY A 344 -37.25 16.22 -43.68
C GLY A 344 -37.68 16.76 -45.05
N THR A 345 -37.16 16.16 -46.11
CA THR A 345 -37.69 16.39 -47.45
C THR A 345 -39.21 16.20 -47.45
N PRO A 346 -40.00 17.15 -47.96
CA PRO A 346 -41.42 16.95 -48.04
C PRO A 346 -41.71 15.80 -48.99
N GLU A 347 -42.48 14.80 -48.49
CA GLU A 347 -43.08 13.78 -49.34
C GLU A 347 -43.85 14.50 -50.48
N SER A 348 -43.39 14.29 -51.72
CA SER A 348 -44.15 14.67 -52.90
C SER A 348 -45.43 13.86 -52.91
N SER A 349 -46.56 14.52 -52.65
CA SER A 349 -47.88 14.07 -52.98
C SER A 349 -47.97 13.95 -54.49
N GLU A 350 -47.93 12.73 -55.02
CA GLU A 350 -48.43 12.43 -56.38
C GLU A 350 -49.88 12.00 -56.26
N GLU A 351 -50.70 12.69 -57.01
CA GLU A 351 -52.09 12.40 -57.33
C GLU A 351 -52.24 11.06 -58.09
#